data_e239aee380d7f1848aacaeb617ac614a
#
_entry.id   e239aee380d7f1848aacaeb617ac614a
#
_cell.length_a   1.000
_cell.length_b   1.000
_cell.length_c   1.000
_cell.angle_alpha   90.00
_cell.angle_beta   90.00
_cell.angle_gamma   90.00
#
_symmetry.space_group_name_H-M   'P 1'
#
loop_
_entity.id
_entity.type
_entity.pdbx_description
1 polymer ?
#
loop_
_entity_poly.entity_id
_entity_poly.type
_entity_poly.pdbx_seq_one_letter_code
_entity_poly.pdbx_strand_id
1 'polypeptide(L)'
;QPSHADLLDHLKLVHQNNTGFTEKIANNCKDKFGKNSYDILLEVLDKKKHLNVLDIACGSGFMLDLCNKRFEGKLNLTGIDISLAELELARKKLNNTEIKLYQSQAQKLEFLMDKSFEAILCHWALPLMDPIEPVFTTIKRILKNRGIFAAIIDGDINTAPEYLNIHNIIYKYVQQEYPSYGSIELGDLRARNSIDLYQLALKSFSDAKVSIINHLLYFSENPKALAREVAGFFYASFVLSVKGHKAMLLDLENYFLSRIE
;
A
#
# COMPACT_ATOMS: atom_id res chain seq x y z
N GLN A 1 -8.10 -18.10 -16.40
CA GLN A 1 -7.56 -16.82 -15.93
C GLN A 1 -7.93 -16.68 -14.47
N PRO A 2 -7.02 -16.28 -13.55
CA PRO A 2 -7.39 -15.94 -12.19
C PRO A 2 -8.43 -14.82 -12.22
N SER A 3 -9.45 -15.00 -11.40
CA SER A 3 -10.54 -14.05 -11.24
C SER A 3 -10.18 -13.01 -10.17
N HIS A 4 -11.01 -11.98 -10.03
CA HIS A 4 -10.94 -11.06 -8.88
C HIS A 4 -10.97 -11.79 -7.52
N ALA A 5 -11.71 -12.90 -7.43
CA ALA A 5 -11.75 -13.73 -6.22
C ALA A 5 -10.37 -14.34 -5.89
N ASP A 6 -9.63 -14.80 -6.92
CA ASP A 6 -8.29 -15.38 -6.73
C ASP A 6 -7.29 -14.33 -6.23
N LEU A 7 -7.40 -13.08 -6.70
CA LEU A 7 -6.60 -11.97 -6.18
C LEU A 7 -6.90 -11.72 -4.70
N LEU A 8 -8.17 -11.63 -4.33
CA LEU A 8 -8.56 -11.39 -2.94
C LEU A 8 -8.10 -12.50 -2.00
N ASP A 9 -8.19 -13.75 -2.44
CA ASP A 9 -7.74 -14.90 -1.64
C ASP A 9 -6.23 -14.92 -1.52
N HIS A 10 -5.49 -14.57 -2.57
CA HIS A 10 -4.04 -14.40 -2.51
C HIS A 10 -3.62 -13.29 -1.54
N LEU A 11 -4.25 -12.13 -1.61
CA LEU A 11 -3.98 -11.01 -0.69
C LEU A 11 -4.25 -11.40 0.76
N LYS A 12 -5.39 -12.03 1.03
CA LYS A 12 -5.72 -12.52 2.38
C LYS A 12 -4.68 -13.49 2.90
N LEU A 13 -4.25 -14.45 2.08
CA LEU A 13 -3.24 -15.45 2.46
C LEU A 13 -1.89 -14.81 2.78
N VAL A 14 -1.42 -13.87 1.95
CA VAL A 14 -0.16 -13.16 2.17
C VAL A 14 -0.21 -12.38 3.49
N HIS A 15 -1.27 -11.61 3.72
CA HIS A 15 -1.43 -10.83 4.96
C HIS A 15 -1.64 -11.70 6.19
N GLN A 16 -2.31 -12.84 6.07
CA GLN A 16 -2.48 -13.78 7.18
C GLN A 16 -1.15 -14.38 7.63
N ASN A 17 -0.30 -14.75 6.67
CA ASN A 17 0.99 -15.39 6.96
C ASN A 17 2.11 -14.39 7.29
N ASN A 18 1.97 -13.14 6.89
CA ASN A 18 2.99 -12.09 7.03
C ASN A 18 2.40 -10.80 7.60
N THR A 19 1.55 -10.89 8.61
CA THR A 19 0.84 -9.76 9.20
C THR A 19 1.78 -8.61 9.60
N GLY A 20 1.47 -7.38 9.21
CA GLY A 20 2.27 -6.19 9.51
C GLY A 20 3.55 -6.04 8.69
N PHE A 21 3.74 -6.79 7.61
CA PHE A 21 4.98 -6.70 6.80
C PHE A 21 5.14 -5.35 6.11
N THR A 22 4.07 -4.74 5.63
CA THR A 22 4.08 -3.44 4.95
C THR A 22 4.66 -2.35 5.84
N GLU A 23 4.23 -2.30 7.11
CA GLU A 23 4.74 -1.36 8.10
C GLU A 23 6.25 -1.49 8.30
N LYS A 24 6.74 -2.73 8.46
CA LYS A 24 8.16 -3.01 8.68
C LYS A 24 9.03 -2.53 7.52
N ILE A 25 8.57 -2.75 6.29
CA ILE A 25 9.29 -2.38 5.09
C ILE A 25 9.27 -0.87 4.89
N ALA A 26 8.10 -0.24 4.99
CA ALA A 26 7.93 1.19 4.82
C ALA A 26 8.76 2.01 5.80
N ASN A 27 8.90 1.55 7.05
CA ASN A 27 9.70 2.25 8.06
C ASN A 27 11.21 2.28 7.75
N ASN A 28 11.70 1.34 6.96
CA ASN A 28 13.12 1.27 6.59
C ASN A 28 13.47 2.09 5.34
N CYS A 29 12.46 2.53 4.59
CA CYS A 29 12.63 3.26 3.34
C CYS A 29 12.33 4.74 3.55
N LYS A 30 13.34 5.60 3.46
CA LYS A 30 13.23 7.02 3.83
C LYS A 30 13.76 7.95 2.75
N ASP A 31 13.20 9.15 2.68
CA ASP A 31 13.73 10.21 1.85
C ASP A 31 15.01 10.84 2.48
N LYS A 32 15.61 11.79 1.77
CA LYS A 32 16.80 12.52 2.23
C LYS A 32 16.58 13.35 3.51
N PHE A 33 15.34 13.54 3.94
CA PHE A 33 14.97 14.23 5.17
C PHE A 33 14.61 13.26 6.31
N GLY A 34 14.72 11.95 6.08
CA GLY A 34 14.40 10.91 7.05
C GLY A 34 12.94 10.54 7.14
N LYS A 35 12.09 11.03 6.21
CA LYS A 35 10.66 10.72 6.15
C LYS A 35 10.41 9.44 5.37
N ASN A 36 9.60 8.55 5.92
CA ASN A 36 9.07 7.39 5.19
C ASN A 36 7.76 7.74 4.45
N SER A 37 7.21 6.78 3.72
CA SER A 37 5.97 6.98 2.96
C SER A 37 4.76 7.31 3.84
N TYR A 38 4.70 6.83 5.07
CA TYR A 38 3.64 7.18 6.02
C TYR A 38 3.74 8.64 6.47
N ASP A 39 4.96 9.11 6.76
CA ASP A 39 5.19 10.52 7.14
C ASP A 39 4.77 11.47 6.00
N ILE A 40 5.10 11.10 4.75
CA ILE A 40 4.73 11.87 3.57
C ILE A 40 3.20 11.92 3.42
N LEU A 41 2.53 10.80 3.58
CA LEU A 41 1.06 10.75 3.49
C LEU A 41 0.39 11.54 4.63
N LEU A 42 0.96 11.50 5.83
CA LEU A 42 0.45 12.23 6.98
C LEU A 42 0.45 13.75 6.78
N GLU A 43 1.38 14.28 5.97
CA GLU A 43 1.52 15.73 5.70
C GLU A 43 0.33 16.34 4.97
N VAL A 44 -0.53 15.54 4.32
CA VAL A 44 -1.73 16.05 3.67
C VAL A 44 -2.81 16.48 4.68
N LEU A 45 -2.69 16.05 5.94
CA LEU A 45 -3.67 16.33 6.97
C LEU A 45 -3.43 17.68 7.66
N ASP A 46 -4.51 18.44 7.81
CA ASP A 46 -4.57 19.68 8.58
C ASP A 46 -5.65 19.57 9.65
N LYS A 47 -5.26 19.63 10.92
CA LYS A 47 -6.17 19.50 12.08
C LYS A 47 -7.31 20.52 12.13
N LYS A 48 -7.17 21.65 11.43
CA LYS A 48 -8.21 22.68 11.37
C LYS A 48 -9.25 22.38 10.30
N LYS A 49 -8.93 21.48 9.33
CA LYS A 49 -9.78 21.20 8.16
C LYS A 49 -10.28 19.78 8.14
N HIS A 50 -9.52 18.83 8.71
CA HIS A 50 -9.77 17.40 8.60
C HIS A 50 -10.02 16.82 9.99
N LEU A 51 -11.30 16.71 10.37
CA LEU A 51 -11.71 16.12 11.65
C LEU A 51 -11.98 14.61 11.52
N ASN A 52 -12.73 14.20 10.50
CA ASN A 52 -13.06 12.80 10.24
C ASN A 52 -12.15 12.27 9.13
N VAL A 53 -11.32 11.30 9.45
CA VAL A 53 -10.32 10.72 8.54
C VAL A 53 -10.58 9.23 8.40
N LEU A 54 -10.60 8.75 7.15
CA LEU A 54 -10.69 7.35 6.80
C LEU A 54 -9.36 6.88 6.22
N ASP A 55 -8.86 5.74 6.71
CA ASP A 55 -7.75 5.01 6.13
C ASP A 55 -8.28 3.75 5.44
N ILE A 56 -8.22 3.71 4.11
CA ILE A 56 -8.64 2.57 3.29
C ILE A 56 -7.46 1.64 3.10
N ALA A 57 -7.66 0.34 3.35
CA ALA A 57 -6.61 -0.68 3.47
C ALA A 57 -5.62 -0.32 4.58
N CYS A 58 -6.15 -0.13 5.78
CA CYS A 58 -5.40 0.38 6.93
C CYS A 58 -4.38 -0.62 7.51
N GLY A 59 -4.39 -1.87 7.06
CA GLY A 59 -3.48 -2.92 7.50
C GLY A 59 -3.41 -3.03 9.02
N SER A 60 -2.20 -3.06 9.55
CA SER A 60 -1.91 -3.13 11.00
C SER A 60 -2.29 -1.86 11.79
N GLY A 61 -2.90 -0.85 11.15
CA GLY A 61 -3.32 0.40 11.78
C GLY A 61 -2.19 1.40 12.03
N PHE A 62 -1.04 1.25 11.36
CA PHE A 62 0.12 2.12 11.60
C PHE A 62 -0.17 3.58 11.24
N MET A 63 -0.81 3.84 10.08
CA MET A 63 -1.19 5.19 9.68
C MET A 63 -2.17 5.83 10.68
N LEU A 64 -3.14 5.06 11.15
CA LEU A 64 -4.11 5.52 12.17
C LEU A 64 -3.42 5.87 13.49
N ASP A 65 -2.45 5.06 13.94
CA ASP A 65 -1.67 5.32 15.15
C ASP A 65 -0.84 6.61 15.00
N LEU A 66 -0.19 6.80 13.84
CA LEU A 66 0.52 8.04 13.54
C LEU A 66 -0.41 9.27 13.56
N CYS A 67 -1.57 9.18 12.93
CA CYS A 67 -2.59 10.24 12.97
C CYS A 67 -3.02 10.55 14.42
N ASN A 68 -3.32 9.51 15.19
CA ASN A 68 -3.75 9.66 16.58
C ASN A 68 -2.70 10.35 17.44
N LYS A 69 -1.43 9.95 17.31
CA LYS A 69 -0.31 10.56 18.01
C LYS A 69 -0.03 11.99 17.55
N ARG A 70 0.06 12.21 16.26
CA ARG A 70 0.37 13.52 15.67
C ARG A 70 -0.66 14.59 16.03
N PHE A 71 -1.92 14.20 16.09
CA PHE A 71 -3.03 15.11 16.36
C PHE A 71 -3.62 14.97 17.76
N GLU A 72 -2.88 14.31 18.68
CA GLU A 72 -3.22 14.22 20.10
C GLU A 72 -4.64 13.69 20.39
N GLY A 73 -5.07 12.70 19.62
CA GLY A 73 -6.41 12.11 19.72
C GLY A 73 -7.57 13.01 19.28
N LYS A 74 -7.29 14.12 18.60
CA LYS A 74 -8.33 15.10 18.22
C LYS A 74 -9.07 14.77 16.93
N LEU A 75 -8.64 13.74 16.20
CA LEU A 75 -9.28 13.29 14.97
C LEU A 75 -10.21 12.10 15.22
N ASN A 76 -11.34 12.08 14.53
CA ASN A 76 -12.22 10.92 14.44
C ASN A 76 -11.68 9.98 13.35
N LEU A 77 -11.02 8.91 13.75
CA LEU A 77 -10.33 8.02 12.84
C LEU A 77 -11.14 6.75 12.57
N THR A 78 -11.18 6.34 11.33
CA THR A 78 -11.79 5.09 10.88
C THR A 78 -10.82 4.35 9.97
N GLY A 79 -10.66 3.05 10.16
CA GLY A 79 -9.86 2.17 9.30
C GLY A 79 -10.70 1.06 8.69
N ILE A 80 -10.36 0.69 7.45
CA ILE A 80 -10.99 -0.41 6.72
C ILE A 80 -9.90 -1.28 6.13
N ASP A 81 -10.02 -2.58 6.31
CA ASP A 81 -9.16 -3.57 5.66
C ASP A 81 -9.92 -4.85 5.32
N ILE A 82 -9.46 -5.58 4.32
CA ILE A 82 -10.01 -6.89 3.95
C ILE A 82 -9.50 -8.01 4.85
N SER A 83 -8.32 -7.84 5.45
CA SER A 83 -7.62 -8.83 6.25
C SER A 83 -8.02 -8.75 7.71
N LEU A 84 -8.68 -9.81 8.21
CA LEU A 84 -9.00 -9.91 9.63
C LEU A 84 -7.73 -9.95 10.48
N ALA A 85 -6.66 -10.63 10.03
CA ALA A 85 -5.40 -10.73 10.76
C ALA A 85 -4.73 -9.36 10.95
N GLU A 86 -4.74 -8.52 9.91
CA GLU A 86 -4.24 -7.14 10.01
C GLU A 86 -5.09 -6.31 10.97
N LEU A 87 -6.41 -6.42 10.89
CA LEU A 87 -7.32 -5.71 11.80
C LEU A 87 -7.19 -6.15 13.26
N GLU A 88 -6.89 -7.42 13.52
CA GLU A 88 -6.60 -7.90 14.87
C GLU A 88 -5.31 -7.28 15.41
N LEU A 89 -4.28 -7.17 14.58
CA LEU A 89 -3.05 -6.46 14.94
C LEU A 89 -3.30 -4.98 15.18
N ALA A 90 -4.11 -4.35 14.32
CA ALA A 90 -4.51 -2.96 14.46
C ALA A 90 -5.29 -2.72 15.76
N ARG A 91 -6.22 -3.59 16.13
CA ARG A 91 -6.97 -3.49 17.41
C ARG A 91 -6.04 -3.56 18.62
N LYS A 92 -5.02 -4.42 18.57
CA LYS A 92 -4.02 -4.51 19.65
C LYS A 92 -3.16 -3.24 19.74
N LYS A 93 -2.75 -2.69 18.61
CA LYS A 93 -1.95 -1.46 18.52
C LYS A 93 -2.74 -0.23 18.99
N LEU A 94 -4.00 -0.15 18.60
CA LEU A 94 -4.90 0.99 18.84
C LEU A 94 -5.79 0.80 20.07
N ASN A 95 -5.45 -0.15 20.94
CA ASN A 95 -6.17 -0.35 22.18
C ASN A 95 -6.20 0.96 22.98
N ASN A 96 -7.25 1.20 23.75
CA ASN A 96 -7.48 2.45 24.50
C ASN A 96 -7.69 3.70 23.62
N THR A 97 -8.06 3.53 22.35
CA THR A 97 -8.49 4.62 21.46
C THR A 97 -9.94 4.41 21.00
N GLU A 98 -10.58 5.48 20.56
CA GLU A 98 -11.95 5.42 19.99
C GLU A 98 -11.94 5.19 18.46
N ILE A 99 -10.83 4.68 17.92
CA ILE A 99 -10.67 4.44 16.48
C ILE A 99 -11.56 3.27 16.04
N LYS A 100 -12.36 3.51 15.01
CA LYS A 100 -13.29 2.52 14.44
C LYS A 100 -12.59 1.68 13.38
N LEU A 101 -12.71 0.36 13.46
CA LEU A 101 -12.13 -0.58 12.50
C LEU A 101 -13.20 -1.51 11.94
N TYR A 102 -13.27 -1.59 10.61
CA TYR A 102 -14.24 -2.42 9.89
C TYR A 102 -13.53 -3.35 8.89
N GLN A 103 -13.98 -4.60 8.87
CA GLN A 103 -13.56 -5.55 7.82
C GLN A 103 -14.47 -5.36 6.60
N SER A 104 -13.92 -4.84 5.51
CA SER A 104 -14.63 -4.66 4.24
C SER A 104 -13.69 -4.49 3.06
N GLN A 105 -14.20 -4.76 1.85
CA GLN A 105 -13.57 -4.35 0.61
C GLN A 105 -13.78 -2.86 0.38
N ALA A 106 -12.81 -2.18 -0.24
CA ALA A 106 -12.92 -0.76 -0.56
C ALA A 106 -14.06 -0.43 -1.54
N GLN A 107 -14.51 -1.44 -2.31
CA GLN A 107 -15.66 -1.33 -3.21
C GLN A 107 -17.01 -1.42 -2.50
N LYS A 108 -17.06 -1.86 -1.23
CA LYS A 108 -18.28 -2.23 -0.49
C LYS A 108 -18.40 -1.44 0.81
N LEU A 109 -18.51 -0.12 0.70
CA LEU A 109 -18.57 0.79 1.85
C LEU A 109 -19.94 1.49 1.98
N GLU A 110 -21.03 0.80 1.61
CA GLU A 110 -22.40 1.33 1.65
C GLU A 110 -22.84 1.70 3.07
N PHE A 111 -22.27 1.08 4.09
CA PHE A 111 -22.53 1.39 5.50
C PHE A 111 -21.94 2.73 5.97
N LEU A 112 -21.02 3.33 5.20
CA LEU A 112 -20.51 4.66 5.48
C LEU A 112 -21.41 5.72 4.88
N MET A 113 -21.73 6.74 5.67
CA MET A 113 -22.62 7.83 5.26
C MET A 113 -21.95 8.70 4.20
N ASP A 114 -22.79 9.26 3.32
CA ASP A 114 -22.37 10.24 2.32
C ASP A 114 -21.77 11.48 3.00
N LYS A 115 -20.77 12.07 2.37
CA LYS A 115 -20.15 13.33 2.83
C LYS A 115 -19.76 13.32 4.32
N SER A 116 -19.19 12.21 4.78
CA SER A 116 -18.86 12.01 6.20
C SER A 116 -17.39 12.24 6.54
N PHE A 117 -16.48 12.19 5.54
CA PHE A 117 -15.04 12.33 5.77
C PHE A 117 -14.47 13.59 5.10
N GLU A 118 -13.63 14.33 5.83
CA GLU A 118 -12.84 15.43 5.29
C GLU A 118 -11.56 14.95 4.60
N ALA A 119 -11.01 13.83 5.05
CA ALA A 119 -9.84 13.22 4.43
C ALA A 119 -9.99 11.71 4.32
N ILE A 120 -9.51 11.16 3.20
CA ILE A 120 -9.42 9.73 2.95
C ILE A 120 -7.99 9.42 2.52
N LEU A 121 -7.37 8.46 3.18
CA LEU A 121 -5.99 8.04 2.94
C LEU A 121 -5.96 6.61 2.41
N CYS A 122 -4.97 6.29 1.59
CA CYS A 122 -4.69 4.94 1.13
C CYS A 122 -3.17 4.76 0.92
N HIS A 123 -2.57 3.85 1.68
CA HIS A 123 -1.13 3.62 1.64
C HIS A 123 -0.83 2.27 0.98
N TRP A 124 -0.14 2.28 -0.16
CA TRP A 124 0.35 1.11 -0.92
C TRP A 124 -0.69 0.02 -1.22
N ALA A 125 -1.93 0.40 -1.44
CA ALA A 125 -2.98 -0.59 -1.70
C ALA A 125 -3.82 -0.29 -2.94
N LEU A 126 -3.85 0.95 -3.41
CA LEU A 126 -4.71 1.37 -4.52
C LEU A 126 -4.57 0.50 -5.79
N PRO A 127 -3.36 0.11 -6.23
CA PRO A 127 -3.20 -0.76 -7.40
C PRO A 127 -3.81 -2.17 -7.24
N LEU A 128 -4.05 -2.60 -6.01
CA LEU A 128 -4.63 -3.92 -5.71
C LEU A 128 -6.16 -3.91 -5.65
N MET A 129 -6.78 -2.74 -5.77
CA MET A 129 -8.23 -2.56 -5.71
C MET A 129 -8.85 -2.70 -7.10
N ASP A 130 -9.02 -3.93 -7.58
CA ASP A 130 -9.60 -4.23 -8.87
C ASP A 130 -11.03 -4.79 -8.73
N PRO A 131 -12.04 -4.19 -9.38
CA PRO A 131 -12.00 -2.96 -10.17
C PRO A 131 -11.86 -1.69 -9.31
N ILE A 132 -11.14 -0.68 -9.84
CA ILE A 132 -10.85 0.55 -9.11
C ILE A 132 -11.99 1.60 -9.22
N GLU A 133 -12.76 1.60 -10.29
CA GLU A 133 -13.83 2.59 -10.49
C GLU A 133 -14.88 2.58 -9.38
N PRO A 134 -15.36 1.43 -8.87
CA PRO A 134 -16.26 1.41 -7.71
C PRO A 134 -15.63 2.02 -6.46
N VAL A 135 -14.31 1.88 -6.27
CA VAL A 135 -13.59 2.50 -5.16
C VAL A 135 -13.62 4.02 -5.29
N PHE A 136 -13.32 4.56 -6.45
CA PHE A 136 -13.36 6.01 -6.70
C PHE A 136 -14.78 6.57 -6.58
N THR A 137 -15.77 5.84 -7.06
CA THR A 137 -17.19 6.20 -6.89
C THR A 137 -17.55 6.29 -5.41
N THR A 138 -17.14 5.30 -4.62
CA THR A 138 -17.37 5.28 -3.18
C THR A 138 -16.65 6.43 -2.47
N ILE A 139 -15.38 6.66 -2.79
CA ILE A 139 -14.60 7.77 -2.24
C ILE A 139 -15.29 9.10 -2.53
N LYS A 140 -15.72 9.33 -3.78
CA LYS A 140 -16.46 10.55 -4.17
C LYS A 140 -17.75 10.74 -3.37
N ARG A 141 -18.46 9.66 -3.09
CA ARG A 141 -19.71 9.67 -2.32
C ARG A 141 -19.48 10.06 -0.86
N ILE A 142 -18.50 9.42 -0.19
CA ILE A 142 -18.28 9.59 1.25
C ILE A 142 -17.41 10.78 1.61
N LEU A 143 -16.62 11.31 0.65
CA LEU A 143 -15.77 12.48 0.84
C LEU A 143 -16.62 13.76 0.87
N LYS A 144 -16.39 14.62 1.85
CA LYS A 144 -17.04 15.92 1.96
C LYS A 144 -16.63 16.86 0.83
N ASN A 145 -17.45 17.86 0.56
CA ASN A 145 -17.06 18.94 -0.34
C ASN A 145 -15.78 19.62 0.20
N ARG A 146 -14.79 19.84 -0.68
CA ARG A 146 -13.45 20.34 -0.34
C ARG A 146 -12.61 19.36 0.51
N GLY A 147 -13.06 18.12 0.65
CA GLY A 147 -12.27 17.07 1.26
C GLY A 147 -11.10 16.65 0.37
N ILE A 148 -10.15 15.91 0.94
CA ILE A 148 -8.97 15.40 0.25
C ILE A 148 -8.98 13.87 0.23
N PHE A 149 -8.68 13.28 -0.94
CA PHE A 149 -8.26 11.90 -1.06
C PHE A 149 -6.78 11.87 -1.43
N ALA A 150 -5.98 11.16 -0.68
CA ALA A 150 -4.55 11.01 -0.94
C ALA A 150 -4.13 9.53 -0.85
N ALA A 151 -3.33 9.10 -1.82
CA ALA A 151 -2.80 7.75 -1.87
C ALA A 151 -1.29 7.75 -2.13
N ILE A 152 -0.59 6.80 -1.53
CA ILE A 152 0.79 6.45 -1.87
C ILE A 152 0.75 5.18 -2.72
N ILE A 153 1.42 5.23 -3.85
CA ILE A 153 1.67 4.07 -4.72
C ILE A 153 3.15 4.00 -5.06
N ASP A 154 3.60 2.84 -5.52
CA ASP A 154 4.94 2.69 -6.08
C ASP A 154 5.07 3.44 -7.40
N GLY A 155 6.29 3.87 -7.72
CA GLY A 155 6.60 4.42 -9.03
C GLY A 155 6.49 3.36 -10.15
N ASP A 156 6.40 3.84 -11.39
CA ASP A 156 6.38 2.97 -12.57
C ASP A 156 7.68 2.15 -12.67
N ILE A 157 7.55 0.83 -12.79
CA ILE A 157 8.67 -0.10 -12.89
C ILE A 157 9.61 0.23 -14.06
N ASN A 158 9.09 0.82 -15.13
CA ASN A 158 9.87 1.18 -16.31
C ASN A 158 10.73 2.43 -16.11
N THR A 159 10.51 3.21 -15.05
CA THR A 159 11.30 4.41 -14.73
C THR A 159 12.53 4.12 -13.89
N ALA A 160 12.68 2.89 -13.41
CA ALA A 160 13.80 2.44 -12.59
C ALA A 160 14.35 1.10 -13.12
N PRO A 161 15.38 1.09 -13.98
CA PRO A 161 15.94 -0.14 -14.54
C PRO A 161 16.34 -1.17 -13.49
N GLU A 162 16.86 -0.75 -12.35
CA GLU A 162 17.21 -1.62 -11.24
C GLU A 162 15.99 -2.34 -10.67
N TYR A 163 14.84 -1.68 -10.62
CA TYR A 163 13.60 -2.29 -10.16
C TYR A 163 13.15 -3.45 -11.05
N LEU A 164 13.30 -3.32 -12.38
CA LEU A 164 13.02 -4.40 -13.32
C LEU A 164 13.97 -5.59 -13.13
N ASN A 165 15.26 -5.34 -12.91
CA ASN A 165 16.24 -6.40 -12.65
C ASN A 165 15.90 -7.16 -11.37
N ILE A 166 15.53 -6.46 -10.32
CA ILE A 166 15.10 -7.03 -9.04
C ILE A 166 13.84 -7.89 -9.24
N HIS A 167 12.84 -7.34 -9.93
CA HIS A 167 11.63 -8.07 -10.30
C HIS A 167 11.98 -9.40 -11.00
N ASN A 168 12.83 -9.36 -12.01
CA ASN A 168 13.21 -10.54 -12.77
C ASN A 168 13.92 -11.59 -11.91
N ILE A 169 14.78 -11.18 -10.97
CA ILE A 169 15.41 -12.10 -10.03
C ILE A 169 14.34 -12.78 -9.15
N ILE A 170 13.44 -12.02 -8.55
CA ILE A 170 12.42 -12.56 -7.66
C ILE A 170 11.51 -13.53 -8.43
N TYR A 171 11.00 -13.13 -9.60
CA TYR A 171 10.07 -13.93 -10.39
C TYR A 171 10.71 -15.20 -10.95
N LYS A 172 12.01 -15.19 -11.25
CA LYS A 172 12.77 -16.40 -11.63
C LYS A 172 12.61 -17.51 -10.57
N TYR A 173 12.75 -17.17 -9.28
CA TYR A 173 12.60 -18.14 -8.20
C TYR A 173 11.14 -18.55 -7.99
N VAL A 174 10.23 -17.60 -8.05
CA VAL A 174 8.80 -17.89 -7.89
C VAL A 174 8.31 -18.82 -9.01
N GLN A 175 8.69 -18.58 -10.25
CA GLN A 175 8.29 -19.40 -11.40
C GLN A 175 8.95 -20.77 -11.44
N GLN A 176 10.05 -20.98 -10.73
CA GLN A 176 10.60 -22.34 -10.51
C GLN A 176 9.67 -23.18 -9.62
N GLU A 177 9.04 -22.60 -8.62
CA GLU A 177 8.11 -23.30 -7.73
C GLU A 177 6.66 -23.28 -8.28
N TYR A 178 6.28 -22.17 -8.92
CA TYR A 178 4.94 -21.91 -9.48
C TYR A 178 5.04 -21.38 -10.91
N PRO A 179 5.17 -22.24 -11.92
CA PRO A 179 5.46 -21.82 -13.32
C PRO A 179 4.47 -20.82 -13.92
N SER A 180 3.22 -20.85 -13.49
CA SER A 180 2.18 -19.91 -13.97
C SER A 180 2.12 -18.59 -13.19
N TYR A 181 2.93 -18.43 -12.15
CA TYR A 181 2.89 -17.20 -11.35
C TYR A 181 3.35 -16.00 -12.19
N GLY A 182 2.61 -14.91 -12.12
CA GLY A 182 2.91 -13.70 -12.88
C GLY A 182 2.49 -13.75 -14.36
N SER A 183 1.88 -14.86 -14.83
CA SER A 183 1.22 -14.89 -16.14
C SER A 183 0.00 -13.98 -16.19
N ILE A 184 -0.47 -13.54 -15.03
CA ILE A 184 -1.57 -12.61 -14.86
C ILE A 184 -1.14 -11.55 -13.86
N GLU A 185 -1.25 -10.31 -14.29
CA GLU A 185 -0.96 -9.18 -13.44
C GLU A 185 -2.07 -9.00 -12.41
N LEU A 186 -1.68 -8.82 -11.15
CA LEU A 186 -2.60 -8.64 -10.05
C LEU A 186 -3.04 -7.18 -9.95
N GLY A 187 -4.34 -6.96 -9.80
CA GLY A 187 -4.92 -5.65 -9.60
C GLY A 187 -5.14 -4.83 -10.87
N ASP A 188 -5.35 -3.55 -10.71
CA ASP A 188 -5.60 -2.63 -11.82
C ASP A 188 -4.30 -1.99 -12.30
N LEU A 189 -3.87 -2.35 -13.52
CA LEU A 189 -2.62 -1.88 -14.12
C LEU A 189 -2.58 -0.36 -14.31
N ARG A 190 -3.73 0.26 -14.54
CA ARG A 190 -3.83 1.72 -14.68
C ARG A 190 -3.39 2.43 -13.41
N ALA A 191 -3.58 1.81 -12.25
CA ALA A 191 -3.12 2.37 -10.98
C ALA A 191 -1.62 2.20 -10.73
N ARG A 192 -0.90 1.44 -11.58
CA ARG A 192 0.57 1.27 -11.53
C ARG A 192 1.32 2.21 -12.47
N ASN A 193 0.60 2.93 -13.31
CA ASN A 193 1.16 3.92 -14.23
C ASN A 193 0.65 5.31 -13.87
N SER A 194 1.54 6.26 -13.68
CA SER A 194 1.16 7.60 -13.20
C SER A 194 0.28 8.37 -14.20
N ILE A 195 0.48 8.16 -15.50
CA ILE A 195 -0.31 8.83 -16.54
C ILE A 195 -1.73 8.27 -16.57
N ASP A 196 -1.86 6.95 -16.58
CA ASP A 196 -3.16 6.27 -16.64
C ASP A 196 -3.96 6.52 -15.37
N LEU A 197 -3.30 6.47 -14.19
CA LEU A 197 -3.93 6.80 -12.92
C LEU A 197 -4.41 8.24 -12.87
N TYR A 198 -3.62 9.19 -13.39
CA TYR A 198 -4.01 10.59 -13.47
C TYR A 198 -5.26 10.78 -14.33
N GLN A 199 -5.29 10.16 -15.51
CA GLN A 199 -6.45 10.21 -16.41
C GLN A 199 -7.70 9.58 -15.78
N LEU A 200 -7.54 8.44 -15.12
CA LEU A 200 -8.62 7.77 -14.40
C LEU A 200 -9.16 8.62 -13.26
N ALA A 201 -8.27 9.24 -12.49
CA ALA A 201 -8.64 10.15 -11.39
C ALA A 201 -9.36 11.40 -11.91
N LEU A 202 -8.88 12.03 -12.98
CA LEU A 202 -9.57 13.17 -13.62
C LEU A 202 -10.98 12.81 -14.07
N LYS A 203 -11.16 11.64 -14.68
CA LYS A 203 -12.47 11.16 -15.11
C LYS A 203 -13.41 10.92 -13.94
N SER A 204 -12.89 10.33 -12.87
CA SER A 204 -13.69 9.94 -11.70
C SER A 204 -14.03 11.12 -10.78
N PHE A 205 -13.12 12.07 -10.65
CA PHE A 205 -13.22 13.26 -9.80
C PHE A 205 -13.23 14.54 -10.62
N SER A 206 -14.16 14.63 -11.58
CA SER A 206 -14.23 15.71 -12.58
C SER A 206 -14.18 17.14 -12.01
N ASP A 207 -14.63 17.30 -10.76
CA ASP A 207 -14.73 18.61 -10.08
C ASP A 207 -13.57 18.84 -9.09
N ALA A 208 -12.58 17.93 -9.07
CA ALA A 208 -11.45 17.99 -8.15
C ALA A 208 -10.17 18.43 -8.87
N LYS A 209 -9.27 19.05 -8.10
CA LYS A 209 -7.90 19.24 -8.51
C LYS A 209 -7.15 17.94 -8.25
N VAL A 210 -6.65 17.30 -9.30
CA VAL A 210 -5.80 16.10 -9.20
C VAL A 210 -4.34 16.51 -9.39
N SER A 211 -3.45 15.96 -8.57
CA SER A 211 -2.01 16.13 -8.71
C SER A 211 -1.28 14.85 -8.36
N ILE A 212 -0.16 14.61 -9.04
CA ILE A 212 0.80 13.54 -8.74
C ILE A 212 2.11 14.19 -8.33
N ILE A 213 2.63 13.77 -7.18
CA ILE A 213 3.90 14.26 -6.62
C ILE A 213 4.82 13.06 -6.47
N ASN A 214 5.98 13.13 -7.10
CA ASN A 214 6.98 12.08 -7.02
C ASN A 214 7.90 12.32 -5.81
N HIS A 215 8.07 11.28 -5.01
CA HIS A 215 9.01 11.23 -3.90
C HIS A 215 10.04 10.14 -4.15
N LEU A 216 11.30 10.41 -3.84
CA LEU A 216 12.38 9.44 -3.92
C LEU A 216 12.72 8.96 -2.50
N LEU A 217 12.54 7.67 -2.27
CA LEU A 217 12.88 7.01 -1.02
C LEU A 217 14.10 6.11 -1.22
N TYR A 218 14.94 6.02 -0.20
CA TYR A 218 16.19 5.27 -0.23
C TYR A 218 16.11 4.09 0.71
N PHE A 219 16.62 2.97 0.25
CA PHE A 219 16.84 1.78 1.04
C PHE A 219 18.17 1.80 1.78
N SER A 220 18.40 0.80 2.62
CA SER A 220 19.69 0.56 3.24
C SER A 220 20.80 0.36 2.21
N GLU A 221 22.01 0.84 2.51
CA GLU A 221 23.20 0.62 1.68
C GLU A 221 23.81 -0.78 1.90
N ASN A 222 23.42 -1.50 2.96
CA ASN A 222 23.92 -2.85 3.23
C ASN A 222 23.25 -3.86 2.29
N PRO A 223 24.00 -4.58 1.41
CA PRO A 223 23.42 -5.46 0.39
C PRO A 223 22.52 -6.55 0.96
N LYS A 224 22.85 -7.12 2.11
CA LYS A 224 22.06 -8.16 2.75
C LYS A 224 20.76 -7.61 3.34
N ALA A 225 20.81 -6.45 3.95
CA ALA A 225 19.60 -5.76 4.43
C ALA A 225 18.74 -5.29 3.25
N LEU A 226 19.37 -4.73 2.23
CA LEU A 226 18.72 -4.26 1.00
C LEU A 226 17.97 -5.40 0.29
N ALA A 227 18.56 -6.59 0.17
CA ALA A 227 17.90 -7.75 -0.42
C ALA A 227 16.58 -8.10 0.29
N ARG A 228 16.54 -8.03 1.62
CA ARG A 228 15.32 -8.28 2.42
C ARG A 228 14.29 -7.18 2.29
N GLU A 229 14.73 -5.92 2.35
CA GLU A 229 13.88 -4.75 2.23
C GLU A 229 13.19 -4.74 0.87
N VAL A 230 13.96 -4.93 -0.20
CA VAL A 230 13.42 -4.93 -1.56
C VAL A 230 12.51 -6.11 -1.83
N ALA A 231 12.87 -7.33 -1.40
CA ALA A 231 12.02 -8.51 -1.56
C ALA A 231 10.64 -8.31 -0.92
N GLY A 232 10.57 -7.58 0.18
CA GLY A 232 9.32 -7.29 0.88
C GLY A 232 8.34 -6.40 0.14
N PHE A 233 8.76 -5.69 -0.93
CA PHE A 233 7.84 -4.95 -1.80
C PHE A 233 7.14 -5.85 -2.84
N PHE A 234 7.55 -7.10 -2.98
CA PHE A 234 6.99 -8.02 -3.95
C PHE A 234 6.16 -9.10 -3.27
N TYR A 235 4.86 -9.10 -3.47
CA TYR A 235 3.96 -10.16 -2.98
C TYR A 235 4.43 -11.55 -3.44
N ALA A 236 5.04 -11.64 -4.60
CA ALA A 236 5.63 -12.85 -5.16
C ALA A 236 6.66 -13.50 -4.21
N SER A 237 7.45 -12.72 -3.48
CA SER A 237 8.45 -13.25 -2.56
C SER A 237 7.85 -14.06 -1.39
N PHE A 238 6.61 -13.75 -0.99
CA PHE A 238 5.94 -14.38 0.14
C PHE A 238 5.31 -15.74 -0.17
N VAL A 239 5.23 -16.13 -1.45
CA VAL A 239 4.70 -17.46 -1.84
C VAL A 239 5.79 -18.53 -1.88
N LEU A 240 7.06 -18.15 -1.84
CA LEU A 240 8.19 -19.05 -1.92
C LEU A 240 8.29 -19.97 -0.70
N SER A 241 8.74 -21.21 -0.93
CA SER A 241 9.22 -22.07 0.13
C SER A 241 10.38 -21.42 0.90
N VAL A 242 10.62 -21.87 2.13
CA VAL A 242 11.76 -21.38 2.93
C VAL A 242 13.09 -21.51 2.17
N LYS A 243 13.27 -22.62 1.44
CA LYS A 243 14.48 -22.87 0.63
C LYS A 243 14.55 -21.90 -0.55
N GLY A 244 13.46 -21.73 -1.30
CA GLY A 244 13.39 -20.82 -2.44
C GLY A 244 13.60 -19.37 -2.01
N HIS A 245 12.97 -18.95 -0.92
CA HIS A 245 13.12 -17.62 -0.37
C HIS A 245 14.57 -17.31 0.05
N LYS A 246 15.23 -18.25 0.71
CA LYS A 246 16.67 -18.12 1.05
C LYS A 246 17.55 -17.98 -0.19
N ALA A 247 17.32 -18.81 -1.21
CA ALA A 247 18.11 -18.76 -2.46
C ALA A 247 17.88 -17.43 -3.21
N MET A 248 16.64 -16.97 -3.27
CA MET A 248 16.28 -15.67 -3.85
C MET A 248 16.99 -14.51 -3.13
N LEU A 249 16.98 -14.49 -1.80
CA LEU A 249 17.65 -13.43 -1.03
C LEU A 249 19.15 -13.42 -1.27
N LEU A 250 19.77 -14.59 -1.40
CA LEU A 250 21.21 -14.69 -1.69
C LEU A 250 21.53 -14.16 -3.10
N ASP A 251 20.70 -14.45 -4.08
CA ASP A 251 20.88 -13.96 -5.46
C ASP A 251 20.70 -12.44 -5.53
N LEU A 252 19.73 -11.89 -4.80
CA LEU A 252 19.55 -10.44 -4.66
C LEU A 252 20.76 -9.79 -3.95
N GLU A 253 21.26 -10.39 -2.88
CA GLU A 253 22.44 -9.89 -2.17
C GLU A 253 23.68 -9.85 -3.09
N ASN A 254 23.90 -10.92 -3.86
CA ASN A 254 24.99 -10.99 -4.85
C ASN A 254 24.81 -9.96 -5.97
N TYR A 255 23.58 -9.74 -6.43
CA TYR A 255 23.27 -8.69 -7.39
C TYR A 255 23.66 -7.31 -6.87
N PHE A 256 23.28 -6.97 -5.64
CA PHE A 256 23.64 -5.69 -5.04
C PHE A 256 25.16 -5.57 -4.78
N LEU A 257 25.80 -6.64 -4.33
CA LEU A 257 27.27 -6.66 -4.17
C LEU A 257 28.01 -6.38 -5.49
N SER A 258 27.50 -6.86 -6.62
CA SER A 258 28.09 -6.60 -7.93
C SER A 258 27.91 -5.15 -8.42
N ARG A 259 27.13 -4.33 -7.72
CA ARG A 259 26.87 -2.92 -8.03
C ARG A 259 27.59 -1.95 -7.10
N ILE A 260 28.27 -2.44 -6.07
CA ILE A 260 29.15 -1.66 -5.23
C ILE A 260 30.52 -1.63 -5.94
N GLU A 261 30.86 -0.51 -6.55
CA GLU A 261 32.20 -0.21 -7.07
C GLU A 261 33.06 0.50 -6.03
#